data_6fd2dc751b78fe4de2a25f6e60aa67f0
#
_entry.id   6fd2dc751b78fe4de2a25f6e60aa67f0
#
_cell.length_a   1.000
_cell.length_b   1.000
_cell.length_c   1.000
_cell.angle_alpha   90.00
_cell.angle_beta   90.00
_cell.angle_gamma   90.00
#
_symmetry.space_group_name_H-M   'P 1'
#
loop_
_entity.id
_entity.type
_entity.pdbx_description
1 polymer ?
#
loop_
_entity_poly.entity_id
_entity_poly.type
_entity_poly.pdbx_seq_one_letter_code
_entity_poly.pdbx_strand_id
1 'polypeptide(L)'
;MNIRVEKDCSNVDWNRLRAVLKEAGMGYHDADIHKKAFENSYSKVFIYDDNELIGLGRAISDGVYQAAIYDIAVLPSYQGYGIGKIIINNILESIPQCNAILYASPGKEDFYNKFNFRKMKTGMAYFQNAEKMYERGFIEKFIVLNNENR
;
A
#
# COMPACT_ATOMS: atom_id res chain seq x y z
N MET A 1 0.35 -0.89 -24.48
CA MET A 1 0.75 -0.13 -23.27
C MET A 1 2.22 0.25 -23.36
N ASN A 2 2.52 1.47 -23.03
CA ASN A 2 3.89 1.98 -22.97
C ASN A 2 4.24 2.30 -21.51
N ILE A 3 4.70 1.28 -20.78
CA ILE A 3 4.87 1.33 -19.32
C ILE A 3 6.21 1.98 -18.95
N ARG A 4 6.14 2.97 -18.06
CA ARG A 4 7.30 3.63 -17.49
C ARG A 4 7.20 3.59 -15.96
N VAL A 5 8.33 3.30 -15.31
CA VAL A 5 8.44 3.22 -13.85
C VAL A 5 9.22 4.42 -13.35
N GLU A 6 8.67 5.19 -12.43
CA GLU A 6 9.37 6.28 -11.74
C GLU A 6 9.43 5.99 -10.24
N LYS A 7 10.54 6.38 -9.61
CA LYS A 7 10.84 6.08 -8.19
C LYS A 7 11.09 7.32 -7.34
N ASP A 8 10.78 8.49 -7.85
CA ASP A 8 10.87 9.76 -7.12
C ASP A 8 9.59 10.59 -7.29
N CYS A 9 9.45 11.62 -6.48
CA CYS A 9 8.24 12.44 -6.42
C CYS A 9 8.28 13.68 -7.33
N SER A 10 9.33 13.87 -8.14
CA SER A 10 9.56 15.14 -8.84
C SER A 10 8.49 15.49 -9.88
N ASN A 11 7.86 14.50 -10.49
CA ASN A 11 6.92 14.71 -11.59
C ASN A 11 5.50 14.21 -11.30
N VAL A 12 5.15 14.03 -10.03
CA VAL A 12 3.85 13.49 -9.65
C VAL A 12 2.77 14.56 -9.62
N ASP A 13 1.69 14.33 -10.35
CA ASP A 13 0.44 15.07 -10.17
C ASP A 13 -0.32 14.47 -8.98
N TRP A 14 -0.30 15.15 -7.84
CA TRP A 14 -0.87 14.64 -6.60
C TRP A 14 -2.40 14.58 -6.62
N ASN A 15 -3.06 15.42 -7.40
CA ASN A 15 -4.50 15.32 -7.61
C ASN A 15 -4.84 14.05 -8.41
N ARG A 16 -4.01 13.72 -9.40
CA ARG A 16 -4.20 12.48 -10.16
C ARG A 16 -3.92 11.26 -9.31
N LEU A 17 -2.88 11.29 -8.45
CA LEU A 17 -2.59 10.21 -7.52
C LEU A 17 -3.77 9.95 -6.59
N ARG A 18 -4.36 11.00 -6.03
CA ARG A 18 -5.57 10.91 -5.20
C ARG A 18 -6.70 10.22 -5.96
N ALA A 19 -6.91 10.59 -7.21
CA ALA A 19 -7.94 10.00 -8.06
C ALA A 19 -7.68 8.51 -8.31
N VAL A 20 -6.43 8.11 -8.54
CA VAL A 20 -6.07 6.69 -8.71
C VAL A 20 -6.40 5.88 -7.46
N LEU A 21 -6.05 6.37 -6.28
CA LEU A 21 -6.38 5.71 -5.01
C LEU A 21 -7.89 5.53 -4.85
N LYS A 22 -8.64 6.59 -5.11
CA LYS A 22 -10.11 6.57 -5.03
C LYS A 22 -10.71 5.57 -6.01
N GLU A 23 -10.31 5.62 -7.28
CA GLU A 23 -10.80 4.71 -8.31
C GLU A 23 -10.44 3.24 -8.02
N ALA A 24 -9.28 3.00 -7.40
CA ALA A 24 -8.86 1.67 -7.00
C ALA A 24 -9.57 1.16 -5.72
N GLY A 25 -10.47 1.93 -5.14
CA GLY A 25 -11.19 1.55 -3.91
C GLY A 25 -10.37 1.67 -2.65
N MET A 26 -9.24 2.37 -2.68
CA MET A 26 -8.36 2.59 -1.54
C MET A 26 -8.82 3.78 -0.70
N GLY A 27 -8.37 3.82 0.56
CA GLY A 27 -8.49 5.03 1.36
C GLY A 27 -7.70 6.19 0.74
N TYR A 28 -8.25 7.38 0.78
CA TYR A 28 -7.60 8.55 0.19
C TYR A 28 -7.82 9.79 1.05
N HIS A 29 -6.92 10.74 0.90
CA HIS A 29 -6.88 12.02 1.62
C HIS A 29 -6.75 13.18 0.61
N ASP A 30 -6.64 14.41 1.12
CA ASP A 30 -6.29 15.54 0.28
C ASP A 30 -4.92 15.34 -0.37
N ALA A 31 -4.73 15.91 -1.55
CA ALA A 31 -3.51 15.74 -2.35
C ALA A 31 -2.23 16.07 -1.57
N ASP A 32 -2.25 17.13 -0.77
CA ASP A 32 -1.09 17.55 0.04
C ASP A 32 -0.69 16.52 1.08
N ILE A 33 -1.64 15.80 1.64
CA ILE A 33 -1.39 14.72 2.62
C ILE A 33 -0.66 13.57 1.93
N HIS A 34 -1.11 13.17 0.75
CA HIS A 34 -0.44 12.13 -0.03
C HIS A 34 0.96 12.55 -0.43
N LYS A 35 1.13 13.79 -0.89
CA LYS A 35 2.44 14.33 -1.24
C LYS A 35 3.43 14.19 -0.08
N LYS A 36 3.02 14.66 1.10
CA LYS A 36 3.86 14.58 2.30
C LYS A 36 4.18 13.13 2.68
N ALA A 37 3.19 12.24 2.62
CA ALA A 37 3.37 10.83 2.96
C ALA A 37 4.37 10.14 2.01
N PHE A 38 4.24 10.37 0.69
CA PHE A 38 5.13 9.80 -0.30
C PHE A 38 6.54 10.39 -0.23
N GLU A 39 6.68 11.70 -0.03
CA GLU A 39 7.98 12.35 0.15
C GLU A 39 8.73 11.81 1.38
N ASN A 40 8.01 11.43 2.44
CA ASN A 40 8.56 10.85 3.66
C ASN A 40 8.69 9.32 3.60
N SER A 41 8.35 8.69 2.50
CA SER A 41 8.49 7.25 2.33
C SER A 41 9.88 6.89 1.86
N TYR A 42 10.42 5.78 2.38
CA TYR A 42 11.72 5.26 1.99
C TYR A 42 11.73 4.79 0.54
N SER A 43 10.67 4.12 0.11
CA SER A 43 10.50 3.62 -1.26
C SER A 43 9.16 4.09 -1.80
N LYS A 44 9.16 4.53 -3.03
CA LYS A 44 7.95 4.89 -3.76
C LYS A 44 8.08 4.47 -5.21
N VAL A 45 6.97 4.07 -5.79
CA VAL A 45 6.90 3.59 -7.17
C VAL A 45 5.65 4.19 -7.81
N PHE A 46 5.84 4.77 -8.98
CA PHE A 46 4.77 5.31 -9.80
C PHE A 46 4.84 4.67 -11.17
N ILE A 47 3.73 4.11 -11.63
CA ILE A 47 3.65 3.44 -12.93
C ILE A 47 2.82 4.31 -13.87
N TYR A 48 3.38 4.59 -15.03
CA TYR A 48 2.74 5.38 -16.08
C TYR A 48 2.54 4.52 -17.33
N ASP A 49 1.40 4.71 -17.99
CA ASP A 49 1.19 4.33 -19.38
C ASP A 49 1.21 5.63 -20.19
N ASP A 50 2.22 5.82 -21.02
CA ASP A 50 2.56 7.12 -21.59
C ASP A 50 2.68 8.18 -20.47
N ASN A 51 1.77 9.15 -20.43
CA ASN A 51 1.77 10.20 -19.41
C ASN A 51 0.67 10.00 -18.33
N GLU A 52 -0.07 8.91 -18.39
CA GLU A 52 -1.12 8.63 -17.42
C GLU A 52 -0.60 7.82 -16.25
N LEU A 53 -0.80 8.31 -15.02
CA LEU A 53 -0.53 7.55 -13.81
C LEU A 53 -1.58 6.44 -13.66
N ILE A 54 -1.15 5.18 -13.69
CA ILE A 54 -2.03 4.02 -13.66
C ILE A 54 -1.86 3.14 -12.43
N GLY A 55 -0.75 3.29 -11.71
CA GLY A 55 -0.49 2.51 -10.52
C GLY A 55 0.58 3.15 -9.64
N LEU A 56 0.58 2.77 -8.37
CA LEU A 56 1.50 3.34 -7.39
C LEU A 56 1.64 2.43 -6.17
N GLY A 57 2.66 2.70 -5.37
CA GLY A 57 2.91 2.05 -4.10
C GLY A 57 4.04 2.71 -3.36
N ARG A 58 4.12 2.44 -2.05
CA ARG A 58 5.20 2.96 -1.21
C ARG A 58 5.54 2.03 -0.08
N ALA A 59 6.72 2.23 0.50
CA ALA A 59 7.13 1.56 1.72
C ALA A 59 7.77 2.55 2.69
N ILE A 60 7.45 2.37 3.96
CA ILE A 60 8.13 3.01 5.07
C ILE A 60 9.19 2.03 5.56
N SER A 61 10.40 2.50 5.86
CA SER A 61 11.49 1.63 6.29
C SER A 61 12.53 2.41 7.07
N ASP A 62 13.21 1.70 7.99
CA ASP A 62 14.42 2.22 8.63
C ASP A 62 15.64 2.17 7.69
N GLY A 63 15.51 1.51 6.53
CA GLY A 63 16.60 1.31 5.58
C GLY A 63 17.63 0.28 6.03
N VAL A 64 17.36 -0.44 7.10
CA VAL A 64 18.29 -1.39 7.71
C VAL A 64 17.71 -2.79 7.77
N TYR A 65 16.58 -3.01 8.45
CA TYR A 65 16.03 -4.37 8.60
C TYR A 65 14.49 -4.45 8.66
N GLN A 66 13.75 -3.36 8.76
CA GLN A 66 12.28 -3.39 8.81
C GLN A 66 11.66 -2.48 7.77
N ALA A 67 10.55 -2.92 7.20
CA ALA A 67 9.75 -2.13 6.26
C ALA A 67 8.27 -2.46 6.42
N ALA A 68 7.42 -1.51 6.04
CA ALA A 68 5.99 -1.69 5.92
C ALA A 68 5.52 -1.13 4.57
N ILE A 69 4.73 -1.91 3.83
CA ILE A 69 4.29 -1.57 2.49
C ILE A 69 2.86 -1.04 2.54
N TYR A 70 2.61 0.10 1.88
CA TYR A 70 1.32 0.79 1.86
C TYR A 70 0.93 1.26 0.46
N ASP A 71 -0.36 1.49 0.27
CA ASP A 71 -0.93 2.18 -0.90
C ASP A 71 -0.63 1.50 -2.24
N ILE A 72 -0.60 0.17 -2.26
CA ILE A 72 -0.46 -0.55 -3.53
C ILE A 72 -1.79 -0.44 -4.28
N ALA A 73 -1.80 0.33 -5.33
CA ALA A 73 -3.01 0.63 -6.10
C ALA A 73 -2.74 0.54 -7.60
N VAL A 74 -3.70 -0.03 -8.31
CA VAL A 74 -3.72 -0.09 -9.78
C VAL A 74 -5.11 0.32 -10.25
N LEU A 75 -5.19 1.21 -11.23
CA LEU A 75 -6.47 1.57 -11.84
C LEU A 75 -7.23 0.32 -12.28
N PRO A 76 -8.54 0.23 -12.02
CA PRO A 76 -9.33 -0.96 -12.39
C PRO A 76 -9.16 -1.40 -13.84
N SER A 77 -9.10 -0.45 -14.78
CA SER A 77 -8.91 -0.75 -16.20
C SER A 77 -7.55 -1.35 -16.56
N TYR A 78 -6.58 -1.25 -15.66
CA TYR A 78 -5.22 -1.79 -15.83
C TYR A 78 -4.94 -3.02 -14.96
N GLN A 79 -5.90 -3.48 -14.18
CA GLN A 79 -5.75 -4.70 -13.39
C GLN A 79 -5.75 -5.93 -14.30
N GLY A 80 -4.99 -6.96 -13.90
CA GLY A 80 -4.83 -8.17 -14.70
C GLY A 80 -3.72 -8.10 -15.77
N TYR A 81 -3.00 -7.01 -15.87
CA TYR A 81 -1.90 -6.82 -16.83
C TYR A 81 -0.50 -6.85 -16.20
N GLY A 82 -0.41 -7.27 -14.94
CA GLY A 82 0.89 -7.39 -14.27
C GLY A 82 1.43 -6.09 -13.65
N ILE A 83 0.65 -5.02 -13.61
CA ILE A 83 1.10 -3.74 -13.05
C ILE A 83 1.40 -3.86 -11.55
N GLY A 84 0.52 -4.52 -10.79
CA GLY A 84 0.76 -4.76 -9.36
C GLY A 84 2.04 -5.54 -9.10
N LYS A 85 2.37 -6.49 -9.95
CA LYS A 85 3.63 -7.24 -9.87
C LYS A 85 4.84 -6.32 -10.06
N ILE A 86 4.77 -5.41 -11.03
CA ILE A 86 5.84 -4.42 -11.27
C ILE A 86 6.04 -3.57 -10.02
N ILE A 87 4.96 -3.09 -9.40
CA ILE A 87 5.03 -2.26 -8.20
C ILE A 87 5.70 -3.03 -7.06
N ILE A 88 5.22 -4.21 -6.73
CA ILE A 88 5.76 -5.01 -5.61
C ILE A 88 7.23 -5.37 -5.84
N ASN A 89 7.59 -5.81 -7.03
CA ASN A 89 8.97 -6.15 -7.33
C ASN A 89 9.91 -4.96 -7.16
N ASN A 90 9.51 -3.78 -7.64
CA ASN A 90 10.32 -2.57 -7.48
C ASN A 90 10.47 -2.17 -6.00
N ILE A 91 9.41 -2.28 -5.21
CA ILE A 91 9.49 -2.01 -3.78
C ILE A 91 10.42 -3.01 -3.09
N LEU A 92 10.26 -4.31 -3.32
CA LEU A 92 11.08 -5.34 -2.67
C LEU A 92 12.56 -5.21 -3.06
N GLU A 93 12.85 -4.86 -4.31
CA GLU A 93 14.23 -4.60 -4.76
C GLU A 93 14.88 -3.42 -4.03
N SER A 94 14.09 -2.44 -3.56
CA SER A 94 14.59 -1.28 -2.83
C SER A 94 14.86 -1.56 -1.35
N ILE A 95 14.37 -2.67 -0.83
CA ILE A 95 14.48 -3.07 0.59
C ILE A 95 14.95 -4.54 0.73
N PRO A 96 16.01 -4.97 0.00
CA PRO A 96 16.34 -6.40 -0.13
C PRO A 96 16.73 -7.07 1.18
N GLN A 97 17.23 -6.32 2.16
CA GLN A 97 17.66 -6.84 3.46
C GLN A 97 16.59 -6.74 4.54
N CYS A 98 15.42 -6.11 4.24
CA CYS A 98 14.40 -5.86 5.24
C CYS A 98 13.39 -6.99 5.34
N ASN A 99 12.91 -7.25 6.56
CA ASN A 99 11.62 -7.90 6.74
C ASN A 99 10.53 -6.89 6.36
N ALA A 100 9.56 -7.30 5.56
CA ALA A 100 8.49 -6.42 5.12
C ALA A 100 7.14 -6.93 5.58
N ILE A 101 6.32 -6.04 6.13
CA ILE A 101 4.94 -6.33 6.50
C ILE A 101 3.97 -5.48 5.67
N LEU A 102 2.75 -5.96 5.55
CA LEU A 102 1.63 -5.21 4.97
C LEU A 102 0.33 -5.77 5.51
N TYR A 103 -0.76 -5.02 5.33
CA TYR A 103 -2.09 -5.60 5.39
C TYR A 103 -2.78 -5.39 4.05
N ALA A 104 -3.33 -6.48 3.51
CA ALA A 104 -4.02 -6.47 2.22
C ALA A 104 -5.43 -5.90 2.38
N SER A 105 -5.99 -5.37 1.29
CA SER A 105 -7.44 -5.17 1.23
C SER A 105 -8.14 -6.51 1.35
N PRO A 106 -9.27 -6.60 2.08
CA PRO A 106 -9.97 -7.87 2.26
C PRO A 106 -10.27 -8.56 0.92
N GLY A 107 -9.89 -9.84 0.82
CA GLY A 107 -10.04 -10.63 -0.40
C GLY A 107 -8.86 -10.53 -1.38
N LYS A 108 -7.84 -9.73 -1.10
CA LYS A 108 -6.66 -9.54 -1.96
C LYS A 108 -5.41 -10.24 -1.44
N GLU A 109 -5.52 -11.01 -0.37
CA GLU A 109 -4.38 -11.67 0.28
C GLU A 109 -3.63 -12.61 -0.68
N ASP A 110 -4.34 -13.31 -1.56
CA ASP A 110 -3.74 -14.27 -2.50
C ASP A 110 -2.78 -13.62 -3.49
N PHE A 111 -2.99 -12.34 -3.81
CA PHE A 111 -2.06 -11.59 -4.67
C PHE A 111 -0.66 -11.56 -4.07
N TYR A 112 -0.56 -11.39 -2.76
CA TYR A 112 0.73 -11.28 -2.07
C TYR A 112 1.41 -12.64 -1.84
N ASN A 113 0.67 -13.73 -1.85
CA ASN A 113 1.23 -15.08 -1.75
C ASN A 113 2.23 -15.36 -2.88
N LYS A 114 2.02 -14.78 -4.07
CA LYS A 114 2.89 -14.92 -5.23
C LYS A 114 4.30 -14.35 -5.00
N PHE A 115 4.44 -13.45 -4.03
CA PHE A 115 5.70 -12.80 -3.67
C PHE A 115 6.27 -13.35 -2.36
N ASN A 116 5.81 -14.52 -1.93
CA ASN A 116 6.24 -15.19 -0.70
C ASN A 116 5.80 -14.49 0.59
N PHE A 117 4.83 -13.60 0.53
CA PHE A 117 4.18 -13.10 1.75
C PHE A 117 3.31 -14.19 2.36
N ARG A 118 3.26 -14.22 3.67
CA ARG A 118 2.45 -15.16 4.44
C ARG A 118 1.62 -14.39 5.46
N LYS A 119 0.42 -14.88 5.75
CA LYS A 119 -0.43 -14.25 6.78
C LYS A 119 0.28 -14.27 8.13
N MET A 120 0.28 -13.13 8.80
CA MET A 120 0.78 -13.03 10.17
C MET A 120 -0.27 -13.58 11.14
N LYS A 121 0.16 -14.42 12.08
CA LYS A 121 -0.70 -14.89 13.18
C LYS A 121 -0.85 -13.88 14.29
N THR A 122 0.12 -13.00 14.45
CA THR A 122 0.24 -12.08 15.58
C THR A 122 0.15 -10.61 15.16
N GLY A 123 -0.16 -10.35 13.89
CA GLY A 123 -0.31 -9.00 13.38
C GLY A 123 -1.46 -8.26 14.05
N MET A 124 -1.21 -7.05 14.51
CA MET A 124 -2.21 -6.19 15.13
C MET A 124 -2.11 -4.78 14.57
N ALA A 125 -3.24 -4.10 14.49
CA ALA A 125 -3.30 -2.74 13.99
C ALA A 125 -4.01 -1.83 15.00
N TYR A 126 -3.48 -0.63 15.19
CA TYR A 126 -4.12 0.45 15.91
C TYR A 126 -4.57 1.49 14.90
N PHE A 127 -5.86 1.49 14.56
CA PHE A 127 -6.42 2.43 13.59
C PHE A 127 -7.08 3.61 14.31
N GLN A 128 -6.96 4.80 13.73
CA GLN A 128 -7.62 6.00 14.25
C GLN A 128 -9.14 5.88 14.18
N ASN A 129 -9.67 5.24 13.15
CA ASN A 129 -11.09 4.92 13.04
C ASN A 129 -11.26 3.40 12.96
N ALA A 130 -11.14 2.74 14.11
CA ALA A 130 -11.21 1.28 14.22
C ALA A 130 -12.59 0.76 13.81
N GLU A 131 -13.68 1.46 14.14
CA GLU A 131 -15.03 1.04 13.77
C GLU A 131 -15.20 0.94 12.25
N LYS A 132 -14.76 1.96 11.53
CA LYS A 132 -14.79 1.96 10.07
C LYS A 132 -13.95 0.81 9.48
N MET A 133 -12.78 0.55 10.05
CA MET A 133 -11.90 -0.52 9.57
C MET A 133 -12.47 -1.89 9.89
N TYR A 134 -13.16 -2.05 11.00
CA TYR A 134 -13.93 -3.25 11.30
C TYR A 134 -15.04 -3.47 10.27
N GLU A 135 -15.84 -2.45 9.99
CA GLU A 135 -16.92 -2.53 8.99
C GLU A 135 -16.40 -2.89 7.59
N ARG A 136 -15.20 -2.41 7.24
CA ARG A 136 -14.55 -2.72 5.98
C ARG A 136 -13.85 -4.08 5.95
N GLY A 137 -13.84 -4.81 7.06
CA GLY A 137 -13.29 -6.17 7.11
C GLY A 137 -11.78 -6.26 7.36
N PHE A 138 -11.15 -5.20 7.84
CA PHE A 138 -9.70 -5.18 8.08
C PHE A 138 -9.29 -5.76 9.44
N ILE A 139 -10.11 -5.62 10.46
CA ILE A 139 -9.81 -6.05 11.83
C ILE A 139 -10.99 -6.79 12.43
N GLU A 140 -10.68 -7.58 13.45
CA GLU A 140 -11.68 -8.29 14.24
C GLU A 140 -12.49 -7.33 15.08
N LYS A 141 -13.65 -7.82 15.57
CA LYS A 141 -14.49 -7.09 16.48
C LYS A 141 -13.73 -6.80 17.78
N PHE A 142 -13.97 -5.61 18.34
CA PHE A 142 -13.40 -5.25 19.62
C PHE A 142 -13.85 -6.24 20.71
N ILE A 143 -12.87 -6.77 21.46
CA ILE A 143 -13.12 -7.65 22.58
C ILE A 143 -12.95 -6.84 23.86
N VAL A 144 -14.02 -6.71 24.66
CA VAL A 144 -13.94 -6.10 25.98
C VAL A 144 -13.26 -7.10 26.92
N LEU A 145 -12.03 -6.77 27.34
CA LEU A 145 -11.33 -7.59 28.35
C LEU A 145 -11.93 -7.32 29.73
N ASN A 146 -12.11 -8.40 30.51
CA ASN A 146 -12.58 -8.29 31.88
C ASN A 146 -11.45 -7.70 32.73
N ASN A 147 -11.73 -6.58 33.45
CA ASN A 147 -10.73 -5.88 34.26
C ASN A 147 -10.15 -6.74 35.40
N GLU A 148 -10.79 -7.82 35.77
CA GLU A 148 -10.31 -8.76 36.80
C GLU A 148 -9.05 -9.50 36.42
N ASN A 149 -8.68 -9.53 35.12
CA ASN A 149 -7.52 -10.27 34.60
C ASN A 149 -6.32 -9.38 34.24
N ARG A 150 -6.34 -8.12 34.67
CA ARG A 150 -5.24 -7.18 34.37
C ARG A 150 -4.23 -7.07 35.49
#